data_1cc05d8c0ae27437a825a1f3872e5454
#
_entry.id   1cc05d8c0ae27437a825a1f3872e5454
#
_cell.length_a   1.000
_cell.length_b   1.000
_cell.length_c   1.000
_cell.angle_alpha   90.00
_cell.angle_beta   90.00
_cell.angle_gamma   90.00
#
_symmetry.space_group_name_H-M   'P 1'
#
loop_
_entity.id
_entity.type
_entity.pdbx_description
1 polymer ?
#
loop_
_entity_poly.entity_id
_entity_poly.type
_entity_poly.pdbx_seq_one_letter_code
_entity_poly.pdbx_strand_id
1 'polypeptide(L)'
;MKIIKLKEVDNMEFTKSEYLQTLSNEYILGGVNSPSRSYKAVGGGAPVVMQKGKGAYFYDVDGNKYIDYLQAYGPIIAGHAHPHITEAIKAAAEDGVLFGTPTEYEITFAKKLRNAIPSLEKIRFVNSGTEAVMTTIRVARAYTKRDKIIKFAGCYHGHSDLVLVAAGSGPSQLGTPDSAGVPKSVAQEVITVPFNDIDSFKEAMEHWGDQVAGVLVEPIVGNFGMVEPKKGFLEAVNEV
;
A
#
# COMPACT_ATOMS: atom_id res chain seq x y z
N MET A 1 18.25 19.99 25.62
CA MET A 1 18.11 18.81 24.76
C MET A 1 19.51 18.44 24.28
N LYS A 2 20.12 17.38 24.83
CA LYS A 2 21.46 16.94 24.43
C LYS A 2 21.32 16.24 23.07
N ILE A 3 21.95 16.81 22.04
CA ILE A 3 22.12 16.14 20.75
C ILE A 3 23.01 14.92 21.01
N ILE A 4 22.43 13.74 20.87
CA ILE A 4 23.20 12.49 20.86
C ILE A 4 24.02 12.51 19.57
N LYS A 5 25.32 12.74 19.67
CA LYS A 5 26.25 12.55 18.55
C LYS A 5 26.21 11.08 18.17
N LEU A 6 25.69 10.76 17.01
CA LEU A 6 25.79 9.46 16.38
C LEU A 6 27.27 9.19 16.02
N LYS A 7 28.00 8.58 16.96
CA LYS A 7 29.42 8.23 16.79
C LYS A 7 29.65 6.91 16.05
N GLU A 8 28.58 6.24 15.60
CA GLU A 8 28.66 4.89 15.00
C GLU A 8 28.39 4.82 13.50
N VAL A 9 28.11 5.94 12.83
CA VAL A 9 27.82 5.94 11.38
C VAL A 9 29.09 5.88 10.51
N ASP A 10 30.24 6.24 11.08
CA ASP A 10 31.48 6.38 10.31
C ASP A 10 32.19 5.04 9.97
N ASN A 11 31.66 3.88 10.40
CA ASN A 11 32.28 2.57 10.17
C ASN A 11 31.35 1.53 9.51
N MET A 12 30.28 1.97 8.83
CA MET A 12 29.41 1.05 8.12
C MET A 12 30.01 0.69 6.75
N GLU A 13 30.19 -0.59 6.48
CA GLU A 13 30.59 -1.08 5.16
C GLU A 13 29.38 -1.45 4.33
N PHE A 14 29.45 -1.24 3.01
CA PHE A 14 28.38 -1.53 2.06
C PHE A 14 28.88 -2.29 0.81
N THR A 15 30.09 -2.81 0.86
CA THR A 15 30.77 -3.44 -0.29
C THR A 15 29.96 -4.57 -0.94
N LYS A 16 29.34 -5.43 -0.13
CA LYS A 16 28.49 -6.51 -0.66
C LYS A 16 27.17 -5.98 -1.18
N SER A 17 26.57 -5.01 -0.51
CA SER A 17 25.34 -4.35 -0.96
C SER A 17 25.55 -3.68 -2.32
N GLU A 18 26.65 -2.97 -2.52
CA GLU A 18 27.00 -2.34 -3.80
C GLU A 18 27.22 -3.37 -4.92
N TYR A 19 27.93 -4.43 -4.62
CA TYR A 19 28.11 -5.54 -5.57
C TYR A 19 26.78 -6.18 -5.96
N LEU A 20 25.93 -6.50 -4.97
CA LEU A 20 24.61 -7.08 -5.22
C LEU A 20 23.70 -6.12 -5.98
N GLN A 21 23.81 -4.81 -5.75
CA GLN A 21 23.06 -3.83 -6.52
C GLN A 21 23.50 -3.80 -7.98
N THR A 22 24.79 -3.97 -8.25
CA THR A 22 25.31 -4.07 -9.62
C THR A 22 24.70 -5.27 -10.34
N LEU A 23 24.68 -6.44 -9.70
CA LEU A 23 24.01 -7.63 -10.23
C LEU A 23 22.50 -7.43 -10.36
N SER A 24 21.87 -6.79 -9.38
CA SER A 24 20.43 -6.52 -9.43
C SER A 24 20.04 -5.65 -10.63
N ASN A 25 20.85 -4.66 -10.97
CA ASN A 25 20.63 -3.83 -12.18
C ASN A 25 20.75 -4.62 -13.49
N GLU A 26 21.51 -5.72 -13.49
CA GLU A 26 21.67 -6.59 -14.65
C GLU A 26 20.43 -7.49 -14.85
N TYR A 27 19.85 -8.01 -13.75
CA TYR A 27 18.78 -9.02 -13.81
C TYR A 27 17.40 -8.50 -13.47
N ILE A 28 17.28 -7.37 -12.76
CA ILE A 28 16.00 -6.81 -12.31
C ILE A 28 15.82 -5.41 -12.89
N LEU A 29 14.70 -5.17 -13.54
CA LEU A 29 14.38 -3.86 -14.13
C LEU A 29 14.48 -2.74 -13.10
N GLY A 30 15.42 -1.80 -13.30
CA GLY A 30 15.70 -0.72 -12.36
C GLY A 30 16.37 -1.18 -11.06
N GLY A 31 16.85 -2.44 -10.98
CA GLY A 31 17.56 -2.99 -9.83
C GLY A 31 16.71 -3.25 -8.59
N VAL A 32 15.39 -3.03 -8.64
CA VAL A 32 14.47 -3.23 -7.51
C VAL A 32 13.09 -3.67 -8.01
N ASN A 33 12.38 -4.48 -7.20
CA ASN A 33 11.02 -4.92 -7.53
C ASN A 33 9.92 -3.93 -7.10
N SER A 34 10.30 -2.78 -6.57
CA SER A 34 9.38 -1.68 -6.25
C SER A 34 10.14 -0.34 -6.34
N PRO A 35 9.57 0.69 -7.00
CA PRO A 35 10.20 2.01 -7.08
C PRO A 35 10.54 2.61 -5.72
N SER A 36 9.74 2.35 -4.70
CA SER A 36 9.95 2.82 -3.32
C SER A 36 11.20 2.22 -2.64
N ARG A 37 11.78 1.15 -3.19
CA ARG A 37 13.04 0.55 -2.71
C ARG A 37 14.27 1.15 -3.38
N SER A 38 14.09 1.99 -4.40
CA SER A 38 15.20 2.67 -5.07
C SER A 38 15.67 3.88 -4.25
N TYR A 39 16.98 4.04 -4.08
CA TYR A 39 17.56 5.19 -3.39
C TYR A 39 17.64 6.46 -4.27
N LYS A 40 17.14 6.42 -5.50
CA LYS A 40 17.08 7.60 -6.38
C LYS A 40 16.33 8.77 -5.75
N ALA A 41 15.26 8.47 -5.03
CA ALA A 41 14.43 9.48 -4.36
C ALA A 41 15.13 10.17 -3.16
N VAL A 42 16.20 9.55 -2.62
CA VAL A 42 16.94 10.08 -1.45
C VAL A 42 18.36 10.50 -1.78
N GLY A 43 18.64 10.77 -3.06
CA GLY A 43 19.94 11.27 -3.49
C GLY A 43 20.86 10.25 -4.13
N GLY A 44 20.39 9.04 -4.35
CA GLY A 44 21.16 7.96 -4.99
C GLY A 44 21.91 7.09 -4.00
N GLY A 45 22.94 6.39 -4.48
CA GLY A 45 23.67 5.35 -3.75
C GLY A 45 23.08 3.96 -3.98
N ALA A 46 23.77 2.93 -3.47
CA ALA A 46 23.29 1.56 -3.50
C ALA A 46 22.28 1.32 -2.38
N PRO A 47 21.12 0.69 -2.68
CA PRO A 47 20.22 0.24 -1.63
C PRO A 47 20.91 -0.76 -0.71
N VAL A 48 20.62 -0.67 0.57
CA VAL A 48 21.07 -1.64 1.56
C VAL A 48 20.35 -2.96 1.33
N VAL A 49 21.10 -4.05 1.16
CA VAL A 49 20.53 -5.38 0.86
C VAL A 49 20.39 -6.16 2.16
N MET A 50 19.17 -6.40 2.59
CA MET A 50 18.87 -7.10 3.84
C MET A 50 19.11 -8.61 3.71
N GLN A 51 19.69 -9.21 4.76
CA GLN A 51 19.93 -10.64 4.86
C GLN A 51 18.99 -11.32 5.85
N LYS A 52 18.71 -10.69 6.98
CA LYS A 52 17.87 -11.27 8.05
C LYS A 52 17.22 -10.20 8.91
N GLY A 53 16.14 -10.57 9.60
CA GLY A 53 15.49 -9.75 10.62
C GLY A 53 15.21 -10.55 11.89
N LYS A 54 15.23 -9.87 13.05
CA LYS A 54 14.85 -10.45 14.34
C LYS A 54 14.28 -9.37 15.27
N GLY A 55 13.04 -9.54 15.68
CA GLY A 55 12.34 -8.57 16.51
C GLY A 55 12.27 -7.20 15.80
N ALA A 56 12.69 -6.15 16.47
CA ALA A 56 12.71 -4.79 15.93
C ALA A 56 13.91 -4.48 15.00
N TYR A 57 14.75 -5.47 14.72
CA TYR A 57 16.00 -5.24 14.01
C TYR A 57 16.07 -6.04 12.72
N PHE A 58 16.74 -5.47 11.71
CA PHE A 58 17.23 -6.22 10.56
C PHE A 58 18.74 -6.01 10.38
N TYR A 59 19.33 -6.87 9.60
CA TYR A 59 20.76 -6.93 9.34
C TYR A 59 20.97 -7.05 7.84
N ASP A 60 21.89 -6.25 7.30
CA ASP A 60 22.25 -6.33 5.89
C ASP A 60 23.27 -7.45 5.61
N VAL A 61 23.60 -7.61 4.33
CA VAL A 61 24.58 -8.59 3.85
C VAL A 61 26.03 -8.23 4.25
N ASP A 62 26.29 -6.99 4.61
CA ASP A 62 27.58 -6.48 5.07
C ASP A 62 27.75 -6.64 6.58
N GLY A 63 26.69 -7.04 7.32
CA GLY A 63 26.69 -7.29 8.76
C GLY A 63 26.25 -6.11 9.60
N ASN A 64 25.87 -4.98 8.99
CA ASN A 64 25.37 -3.84 9.72
C ASN A 64 23.99 -4.14 10.32
N LYS A 65 23.72 -3.55 11.48
CA LYS A 65 22.47 -3.71 12.23
C LYS A 65 21.67 -2.41 12.20
N TYR A 66 20.37 -2.52 11.93
CA TYR A 66 19.44 -1.39 11.87
C TYR A 66 18.22 -1.62 12.76
N ILE A 67 17.65 -0.54 13.32
CA ILE A 67 16.30 -0.57 13.89
C ILE A 67 15.33 -0.41 12.72
N ASP A 68 14.38 -1.33 12.59
CA ASP A 68 13.40 -1.28 11.51
C ASP A 68 12.20 -0.40 11.89
N TYR A 69 12.22 0.85 11.44
CA TYR A 69 11.09 1.78 11.54
C TYR A 69 10.13 1.68 10.35
N LEU A 70 10.51 0.96 9.29
CA LEU A 70 9.68 0.80 8.09
C LEU A 70 8.64 -0.32 8.24
N GLN A 71 8.99 -1.41 8.93
CA GLN A 71 8.15 -2.57 9.20
C GLN A 71 7.46 -3.13 7.94
N ALA A 72 8.18 -3.16 6.82
CA ALA A 72 7.68 -3.55 5.50
C ALA A 72 6.39 -2.80 5.09
N TYR A 73 6.32 -1.51 5.40
CA TYR A 73 5.13 -0.65 5.22
C TYR A 73 3.91 -1.08 6.05
N GLY A 74 4.13 -1.65 7.25
CA GLY A 74 3.11 -1.95 8.25
C GLY A 74 2.89 -3.42 8.61
N PRO A 75 3.09 -4.42 7.72
CA PRO A 75 2.75 -5.81 8.06
C PRO A 75 3.56 -6.44 9.20
N ILE A 76 4.77 -5.95 9.51
CA ILE A 76 5.69 -6.55 10.50
C ILE A 76 5.41 -6.03 11.93
N ILE A 77 4.15 -5.92 12.33
CA ILE A 77 3.77 -5.40 13.66
C ILE A 77 4.22 -6.28 14.83
N ALA A 78 4.41 -7.57 14.61
CA ALA A 78 4.91 -8.52 15.63
C ALA A 78 6.44 -8.60 15.68
N GLY A 79 7.14 -7.84 14.83
CA GLY A 79 8.58 -7.92 14.64
C GLY A 79 9.00 -9.07 13.73
N HIS A 80 10.25 -8.99 13.25
CA HIS A 80 10.83 -10.00 12.36
C HIS A 80 11.04 -11.34 13.07
N ALA A 81 10.78 -12.43 12.36
CA ALA A 81 10.98 -13.81 12.80
C ALA A 81 10.37 -14.07 14.19
N HIS A 82 9.16 -13.60 14.43
CA HIS A 82 8.45 -13.85 15.67
C HIS A 82 8.31 -15.36 15.90
N PRO A 83 8.76 -15.92 17.04
CA PRO A 83 8.87 -17.37 17.22
C PRO A 83 7.56 -18.12 16.95
N HIS A 84 6.46 -17.66 17.53
CA HIS A 84 5.15 -18.31 17.34
C HIS A 84 4.69 -18.30 15.87
N ILE A 85 4.88 -17.19 15.16
CA ILE A 85 4.53 -17.08 13.74
C ILE A 85 5.42 -17.99 12.90
N THR A 86 6.72 -18.00 13.18
CA THR A 86 7.69 -18.85 12.46
C THR A 86 7.36 -20.33 12.61
N GLU A 87 7.06 -20.80 13.83
CA GLU A 87 6.71 -22.20 14.07
C GLU A 87 5.36 -22.57 13.43
N ALA A 88 4.37 -21.68 13.47
CA ALA A 88 3.10 -21.92 12.79
C ALA A 88 3.25 -22.04 11.26
N ILE A 89 4.13 -21.21 10.64
CA ILE A 89 4.44 -21.31 9.22
C ILE A 89 5.13 -22.64 8.89
N LYS A 90 6.11 -23.06 9.69
CA LYS A 90 6.81 -24.33 9.50
C LYS A 90 5.84 -25.50 9.57
N ALA A 91 5.01 -25.56 10.61
CA ALA A 91 4.03 -26.63 10.76
C ALA A 91 3.04 -26.68 9.58
N ALA A 92 2.50 -25.52 9.15
CA ALA A 92 1.61 -25.49 8.01
C ALA A 92 2.29 -25.88 6.68
N ALA A 93 3.58 -25.58 6.53
CA ALA A 93 4.35 -25.94 5.34
C ALA A 93 4.59 -27.46 5.21
N GLU A 94 4.65 -28.17 6.33
CA GLU A 94 4.78 -29.66 6.34
C GLU A 94 3.54 -30.35 5.77
N ASP A 95 2.34 -29.74 5.93
CA ASP A 95 1.09 -30.24 5.38
C ASP A 95 0.81 -29.78 3.93
N GLY A 96 1.64 -28.90 3.40
CA GLY A 96 1.51 -28.30 2.07
C GLY A 96 0.96 -26.87 2.09
N VAL A 97 1.36 -26.07 1.09
CA VAL A 97 1.11 -24.62 1.03
C VAL A 97 0.12 -24.19 -0.04
N LEU A 98 -0.25 -25.09 -0.97
CA LEU A 98 -1.18 -24.78 -2.08
C LEU A 98 -1.93 -26.03 -2.56
N PHE A 99 -3.25 -25.98 -2.50
CA PHE A 99 -4.08 -27.16 -2.82
C PHE A 99 -4.99 -26.97 -4.05
N GLY A 100 -5.22 -25.73 -4.47
CA GLY A 100 -6.18 -25.43 -5.56
C GLY A 100 -7.66 -25.68 -5.18
N THR A 101 -7.94 -25.94 -3.90
CA THR A 101 -9.26 -26.19 -3.32
C THR A 101 -9.42 -25.40 -2.01
N PRO A 102 -10.66 -25.19 -1.53
CA PRO A 102 -10.88 -24.52 -0.24
C PRO A 102 -10.23 -25.26 0.92
N THR A 103 -9.77 -24.51 1.92
CA THR A 103 -9.14 -25.02 3.14
C THR A 103 -9.87 -24.53 4.39
N GLU A 104 -9.71 -25.22 5.50
CA GLU A 104 -10.25 -24.81 6.80
C GLU A 104 -9.61 -23.50 7.29
N TYR A 105 -8.35 -23.23 6.90
CA TYR A 105 -7.66 -21.99 7.25
C TYR A 105 -8.39 -20.74 6.76
N GLU A 106 -8.94 -20.77 5.53
CA GLU A 106 -9.71 -19.66 4.95
C GLU A 106 -10.95 -19.36 5.79
N ILE A 107 -11.70 -20.40 6.17
CA ILE A 107 -12.92 -20.29 6.96
C ILE A 107 -12.61 -19.74 8.36
N THR A 108 -11.59 -20.29 9.00
CA THR A 108 -11.17 -19.89 10.34
C THR A 108 -10.69 -18.44 10.35
N PHE A 109 -9.93 -18.03 9.34
CA PHE A 109 -9.44 -16.65 9.22
C PHE A 109 -10.60 -15.68 8.91
N ALA A 110 -11.52 -16.05 8.01
CA ALA A 110 -12.71 -15.24 7.73
C ALA A 110 -13.55 -14.99 8.98
N LYS A 111 -13.77 -16.02 9.81
CA LYS A 111 -14.48 -15.87 11.10
C LYS A 111 -13.77 -14.89 12.04
N LYS A 112 -12.44 -14.99 12.17
CA LYS A 112 -11.66 -14.06 13.00
C LYS A 112 -11.75 -12.61 12.52
N LEU A 113 -11.62 -12.38 11.21
CA LEU A 113 -11.74 -11.04 10.62
C LEU A 113 -13.14 -10.46 10.81
N ARG A 114 -14.18 -11.24 10.57
CA ARG A 114 -15.56 -10.81 10.78
C ARG A 114 -15.84 -10.42 12.24
N ASN A 115 -15.27 -11.16 13.19
CA ASN A 115 -15.41 -10.83 14.62
C ASN A 115 -14.65 -9.55 15.00
N ALA A 116 -13.52 -9.27 14.35
CA ALA A 116 -12.73 -8.07 14.60
C ALA A 116 -13.26 -6.82 13.90
N ILE A 117 -13.92 -7.00 12.74
CA ILE A 117 -14.44 -5.91 11.89
C ILE A 117 -15.91 -6.21 11.58
N PRO A 118 -16.86 -5.71 12.38
CA PRO A 118 -18.29 -6.06 12.28
C PRO A 118 -18.94 -5.74 10.93
N SER A 119 -18.41 -4.75 10.19
CA SER A 119 -18.88 -4.39 8.85
C SER A 119 -18.57 -5.44 7.76
N LEU A 120 -17.71 -6.41 8.04
CA LEU A 120 -17.38 -7.49 7.11
C LEU A 120 -18.37 -8.65 7.24
N GLU A 121 -19.42 -8.66 6.42
CA GLU A 121 -20.38 -9.78 6.40
C GLU A 121 -19.84 -10.99 5.66
N LYS A 122 -19.24 -10.78 4.49
CA LYS A 122 -18.63 -11.81 3.63
C LYS A 122 -17.27 -11.35 3.14
N ILE A 123 -16.33 -12.26 3.02
CA ILE A 123 -14.93 -11.97 2.72
C ILE A 123 -14.48 -12.78 1.51
N ARG A 124 -13.72 -12.15 0.64
CA ARG A 124 -12.92 -12.80 -0.39
C ARG A 124 -11.45 -12.46 -0.16
N PHE A 125 -10.62 -13.48 -0.05
CA PHE A 125 -9.17 -13.32 0.02
C PHE A 125 -8.56 -13.19 -1.37
N VAL A 126 -7.53 -12.34 -1.46
CA VAL A 126 -6.71 -12.10 -2.65
C VAL A 126 -5.25 -11.96 -2.22
N ASN A 127 -4.31 -11.94 -3.15
CA ASN A 127 -2.88 -11.98 -2.82
C ASN A 127 -2.27 -10.61 -2.53
N SER A 128 -2.94 -9.52 -2.88
CA SER A 128 -2.40 -8.16 -2.69
C SER A 128 -3.51 -7.12 -2.48
N GLY A 129 -3.13 -5.96 -1.93
CA GLY A 129 -4.02 -4.80 -1.84
C GLY A 129 -4.46 -4.29 -3.21
N THR A 130 -3.61 -4.37 -4.23
CA THR A 130 -3.98 -4.03 -5.62
C THR A 130 -5.11 -4.90 -6.12
N GLU A 131 -5.03 -6.23 -5.93
CA GLU A 131 -6.11 -7.15 -6.32
C GLU A 131 -7.39 -6.89 -5.53
N ALA A 132 -7.29 -6.57 -4.23
CA ALA A 132 -8.44 -6.21 -3.42
C ALA A 132 -9.15 -4.96 -3.95
N VAL A 133 -8.39 -3.89 -4.22
CA VAL A 133 -8.92 -2.64 -4.78
C VAL A 133 -9.53 -2.85 -6.17
N MET A 134 -8.84 -3.55 -7.07
CA MET A 134 -9.38 -3.90 -8.39
C MET A 134 -10.72 -4.66 -8.28
N THR A 135 -10.79 -5.61 -7.37
CA THR A 135 -12.02 -6.42 -7.16
C THR A 135 -13.12 -5.55 -6.56
N THR A 136 -12.80 -4.70 -5.58
CA THR A 136 -13.76 -3.78 -4.94
C THR A 136 -14.37 -2.81 -5.95
N ILE A 137 -13.54 -2.19 -6.80
CA ILE A 137 -14.02 -1.29 -7.86
C ILE A 137 -14.96 -2.04 -8.82
N ARG A 138 -14.58 -3.26 -9.24
CA ARG A 138 -15.43 -4.07 -10.12
C ARG A 138 -16.78 -4.43 -9.48
N VAL A 139 -16.79 -4.77 -8.20
CA VAL A 139 -18.02 -5.07 -7.44
C VAL A 139 -18.89 -3.81 -7.32
N ALA A 140 -18.30 -2.66 -6.96
CA ALA A 140 -19.02 -1.40 -6.84
C ALA A 140 -19.70 -1.02 -8.16
N ARG A 141 -18.97 -1.08 -9.28
CA ARG A 141 -19.50 -0.83 -10.62
C ARG A 141 -20.63 -1.81 -11.01
N ALA A 142 -20.41 -3.09 -10.74
CA ALA A 142 -21.43 -4.11 -11.06
C ALA A 142 -22.72 -3.93 -10.25
N TYR A 143 -22.60 -3.51 -9.00
CA TYR A 143 -23.73 -3.28 -8.11
C TYR A 143 -24.51 -2.01 -8.45
N THR A 144 -23.81 -0.89 -8.60
CA THR A 144 -24.41 0.42 -8.83
C THR A 144 -24.80 0.66 -10.28
N LYS A 145 -24.22 -0.06 -11.24
CA LYS A 145 -24.30 0.19 -12.70
C LYS A 145 -23.72 1.55 -13.08
N ARG A 146 -22.74 2.04 -12.33
CA ARG A 146 -22.03 3.30 -12.52
C ARG A 146 -20.55 3.03 -12.77
N ASP A 147 -19.84 3.93 -13.44
CA ASP A 147 -18.48 3.68 -13.91
C ASP A 147 -17.42 4.48 -13.14
N LYS A 148 -17.77 5.67 -12.63
CA LYS A 148 -16.79 6.56 -12.02
C LYS A 148 -16.43 6.18 -10.59
N ILE A 149 -15.18 6.49 -10.23
CA ILE A 149 -14.64 6.30 -8.88
C ILE A 149 -14.09 7.64 -8.39
N ILE A 150 -14.41 8.02 -7.17
CA ILE A 150 -13.71 9.10 -6.47
C ILE A 150 -12.57 8.54 -5.64
N LYS A 151 -11.41 9.18 -5.66
CA LYS A 151 -10.30 8.94 -4.75
C LYS A 151 -9.73 10.27 -4.24
N PHE A 152 -8.90 10.21 -3.20
CA PHE A 152 -8.27 11.40 -2.63
C PHE A 152 -6.79 11.51 -3.05
N ALA A 153 -6.35 12.74 -3.34
CA ALA A 153 -4.97 13.03 -3.71
C ALA A 153 -4.00 12.60 -2.61
N GLY A 154 -2.89 11.97 -3.00
CA GLY A 154 -1.88 11.46 -2.08
C GLY A 154 -2.19 10.08 -1.48
N CYS A 155 -3.43 9.60 -1.54
CA CYS A 155 -3.80 8.25 -1.11
C CYS A 155 -3.27 7.19 -2.09
N TYR A 156 -2.79 6.07 -1.54
CA TYR A 156 -2.29 4.95 -2.32
C TYR A 156 -3.26 3.76 -2.27
N HIS A 157 -3.63 3.28 -3.43
CA HIS A 157 -4.61 2.21 -3.58
C HIS A 157 -4.09 1.04 -4.45
N GLY A 158 -2.78 0.86 -4.51
CA GLY A 158 -2.15 -0.14 -5.37
C GLY A 158 -1.73 0.44 -6.73
N HIS A 159 -1.44 -0.44 -7.70
CA HIS A 159 -0.88 -0.02 -8.98
C HIS A 159 -1.72 -0.44 -10.20
N SER A 160 -3.03 -0.62 -10.04
CA SER A 160 -3.92 -0.75 -11.20
C SER A 160 -4.14 0.61 -11.87
N ASP A 161 -4.38 0.60 -13.17
CA ASP A 161 -4.52 1.83 -13.98
C ASP A 161 -5.51 2.84 -13.41
N LEU A 162 -6.64 2.36 -12.87
CA LEU A 162 -7.68 3.21 -12.28
C LEU A 162 -7.22 4.02 -11.06
N VAL A 163 -6.18 3.60 -10.38
CA VAL A 163 -5.67 4.29 -9.19
C VAL A 163 -4.35 5.03 -9.43
N LEU A 164 -3.75 4.86 -10.61
CA LEU A 164 -2.58 5.61 -11.10
C LEU A 164 -3.03 6.85 -11.89
N VAL A 165 -3.83 7.69 -11.24
CA VAL A 165 -4.47 8.86 -11.82
C VAL A 165 -4.24 10.06 -10.91
N ALA A 166 -3.71 11.14 -11.48
CA ALA A 166 -3.54 12.42 -10.80
C ALA A 166 -4.83 13.25 -10.82
N ALA A 167 -4.90 14.28 -9.99
CA ALA A 167 -6.01 15.23 -9.98
C ALA A 167 -6.10 15.98 -11.31
N GLY A 168 -7.34 16.29 -11.74
CA GLY A 168 -7.62 17.31 -12.74
C GLY A 168 -7.38 18.71 -12.17
N SER A 169 -7.70 19.76 -12.93
CA SER A 169 -7.50 21.15 -12.51
C SER A 169 -8.53 21.66 -11.48
N GLY A 170 -9.52 20.84 -11.14
CA GLY A 170 -10.54 21.12 -10.12
C GLY A 170 -11.39 19.89 -9.78
N PRO A 171 -12.24 19.96 -8.72
CA PRO A 171 -13.03 18.82 -8.23
C PRO A 171 -14.04 18.28 -9.25
N SER A 172 -14.52 19.12 -10.13
CA SER A 172 -15.44 18.76 -11.23
C SER A 172 -14.73 18.24 -12.47
N GLN A 173 -13.39 18.19 -12.48
CA GLN A 173 -12.63 17.72 -13.63
C GLN A 173 -12.12 16.29 -13.47
N LEU A 174 -12.13 15.56 -14.58
CA LEU A 174 -11.64 14.18 -14.63
C LEU A 174 -10.12 14.12 -14.48
N GLY A 175 -9.65 13.02 -13.92
CA GLY A 175 -8.23 12.78 -13.70
C GLY A 175 -7.39 12.69 -14.98
N THR A 176 -6.10 12.86 -14.82
CA THR A 176 -5.11 12.65 -15.87
C THR A 176 -4.19 11.48 -15.50
N PRO A 177 -3.67 10.72 -16.50
CA PRO A 177 -2.72 9.64 -16.20
C PRO A 177 -1.51 10.14 -15.41
N ASP A 178 -1.21 9.47 -14.31
CA ASP A 178 -0.04 9.75 -13.43
C ASP A 178 1.15 8.82 -13.76
N SER A 179 0.91 7.83 -14.60
CA SER A 179 1.92 6.87 -15.05
C SER A 179 1.86 6.69 -16.57
N ALA A 180 3.04 6.60 -17.18
CA ALA A 180 3.13 6.26 -18.60
C ALA A 180 2.47 4.89 -18.87
N GLY A 181 1.65 4.83 -19.91
CA GLY A 181 0.92 3.61 -20.27
C GLY A 181 -0.50 3.51 -19.72
N VAL A 182 -0.92 4.35 -18.77
CA VAL A 182 -2.33 4.45 -18.37
C VAL A 182 -3.13 5.14 -19.48
N PRO A 183 -4.15 4.48 -20.06
CA PRO A 183 -4.97 5.08 -21.11
C PRO A 183 -5.77 6.28 -20.59
N LYS A 184 -5.92 7.32 -21.40
CA LYS A 184 -6.74 8.49 -21.04
C LYS A 184 -8.19 8.11 -20.74
N SER A 185 -8.74 7.13 -21.46
CA SER A 185 -10.10 6.62 -21.23
C SER A 185 -10.27 6.02 -19.83
N VAL A 186 -9.24 5.37 -19.29
CA VAL A 186 -9.25 4.85 -17.92
C VAL A 186 -9.16 5.99 -16.90
N ALA A 187 -8.27 6.94 -17.11
CA ALA A 187 -8.11 8.10 -16.24
C ALA A 187 -9.39 8.97 -16.15
N GLN A 188 -10.18 9.04 -17.22
CA GLN A 188 -11.44 9.77 -17.28
C GLN A 188 -12.56 9.16 -16.43
N GLU A 189 -12.38 7.90 -15.96
CA GLU A 189 -13.31 7.26 -15.02
C GLU A 189 -12.97 7.54 -13.56
N VAL A 190 -11.96 8.36 -13.29
CA VAL A 190 -11.49 8.65 -11.93
C VAL A 190 -11.52 10.14 -11.65
N ILE A 191 -12.12 10.49 -10.53
CA ILE A 191 -12.17 11.85 -9.99
C ILE A 191 -11.25 11.88 -8.77
N THR A 192 -10.25 12.74 -8.79
CA THR A 192 -9.33 12.89 -7.66
C THR A 192 -9.55 14.23 -6.99
N VAL A 193 -9.93 14.21 -5.71
CA VAL A 193 -10.17 15.40 -4.89
C VAL A 193 -9.11 15.51 -3.77
N PRO A 194 -8.84 16.72 -3.24
CA PRO A 194 -7.90 16.87 -2.13
C PRO A 194 -8.38 16.12 -0.88
N PHE A 195 -7.45 15.48 -0.16
CA PHE A 195 -7.77 14.86 1.13
C PHE A 195 -8.04 15.95 2.18
N ASN A 196 -9.01 15.71 3.07
CA ASN A 196 -9.44 16.69 4.09
C ASN A 196 -10.13 17.96 3.54
N ASP A 197 -10.60 17.94 2.30
CA ASP A 197 -11.36 19.02 1.68
C ASP A 197 -12.80 18.54 1.41
N ILE A 198 -13.69 18.83 2.39
CA ILE A 198 -15.11 18.44 2.33
C ILE A 198 -15.84 19.18 1.22
N ASP A 199 -15.49 20.44 0.99
CA ASP A 199 -16.19 21.27 -0.01
C ASP A 199 -15.88 20.77 -1.43
N SER A 200 -14.62 20.49 -1.74
CA SER A 200 -14.22 19.86 -3.00
C SER A 200 -14.86 18.49 -3.20
N PHE A 201 -15.00 17.70 -2.13
CA PHE A 201 -15.66 16.39 -2.20
C PHE A 201 -17.15 16.55 -2.52
N LYS A 202 -17.85 17.47 -1.86
CA LYS A 202 -19.26 17.77 -2.12
C LYS A 202 -19.49 18.28 -3.54
N GLU A 203 -18.66 19.21 -4.01
CA GLU A 203 -18.70 19.70 -5.40
C GLU A 203 -18.55 18.54 -6.41
N ALA A 204 -17.61 17.64 -6.19
CA ALA A 204 -17.44 16.45 -7.03
C ALA A 204 -18.68 15.56 -7.03
N MET A 205 -19.30 15.36 -5.86
CA MET A 205 -20.53 14.57 -5.75
C MET A 205 -21.75 15.25 -6.37
N GLU A 206 -21.88 16.57 -6.23
CA GLU A 206 -22.94 17.34 -6.91
C GLU A 206 -22.83 17.22 -8.44
N HIS A 207 -21.60 17.21 -8.95
CA HIS A 207 -21.37 17.15 -10.42
C HIS A 207 -21.44 15.73 -10.99
N TRP A 208 -20.90 14.75 -10.27
CA TRP A 208 -20.68 13.40 -10.78
C TRP A 208 -21.44 12.30 -10.04
N GLY A 209 -22.12 12.61 -8.93
CA GLY A 209 -22.67 11.61 -8.01
C GLY A 209 -23.51 10.54 -8.67
N ASP A 210 -24.31 10.88 -9.66
CA ASP A 210 -25.14 9.93 -10.43
C ASP A 210 -24.32 8.92 -11.24
N GLN A 211 -23.03 9.18 -11.46
CA GLN A 211 -22.11 8.34 -12.21
C GLN A 211 -21.09 7.63 -11.30
N VAL A 212 -21.01 8.02 -10.01
CA VAL A 212 -20.04 7.48 -9.06
C VAL A 212 -20.49 6.13 -8.53
N ALA A 213 -19.67 5.12 -8.75
CA ALA A 213 -19.85 3.76 -8.25
C ALA A 213 -19.36 3.59 -6.80
N GLY A 214 -18.38 4.39 -6.40
CA GLY A 214 -17.81 4.33 -5.05
C GLY A 214 -16.70 5.32 -4.81
N VAL A 215 -16.34 5.46 -3.54
CA VAL A 215 -15.27 6.34 -3.06
C VAL A 215 -14.18 5.50 -2.42
N LEU A 216 -12.93 5.72 -2.81
CA LEU A 216 -11.74 5.10 -2.20
C LEU A 216 -11.09 6.09 -1.25
N VAL A 217 -10.92 5.71 0.00
CA VAL A 217 -10.32 6.54 1.04
C VAL A 217 -9.36 5.73 1.92
N GLU A 218 -8.21 6.32 2.27
CA GLU A 218 -7.42 5.88 3.42
C GLU A 218 -7.95 6.62 4.66
N PRO A 219 -8.42 5.94 5.70
CA PRO A 219 -8.92 6.61 6.91
C PRO A 219 -7.85 7.46 7.60
N ILE A 220 -6.60 7.01 7.55
CA ILE A 220 -5.39 7.76 7.94
C ILE A 220 -4.40 7.57 6.82
N VAL A 221 -4.02 8.66 6.16
CA VAL A 221 -3.11 8.58 5.02
C VAL A 221 -1.69 8.32 5.48
N GLY A 222 -1.02 7.33 4.88
CA GLY A 222 0.34 6.94 5.22
C GLY A 222 1.41 7.31 4.18
N ASN A 223 1.04 7.47 2.91
CA ASN A 223 2.01 7.57 1.82
C ASN A 223 2.72 8.93 1.66
N PHE A 224 2.09 10.02 2.07
CA PHE A 224 2.73 11.35 2.05
C PHE A 224 2.94 11.95 3.45
N GLY A 225 3.08 11.10 4.44
CA GLY A 225 3.14 11.41 5.86
C GLY A 225 1.92 10.84 6.58
N MET A 226 1.98 10.74 7.90
CA MET A 226 0.80 10.33 8.66
C MET A 226 -0.15 11.51 8.77
N VAL A 227 -1.20 11.52 7.93
CA VAL A 227 -2.18 12.60 7.88
C VAL A 227 -3.52 12.08 8.38
N GLU A 228 -3.94 12.60 9.53
CA GLU A 228 -5.23 12.28 10.12
C GLU A 228 -6.37 13.00 9.40
N PRO A 229 -7.57 12.39 9.33
CA PRO A 229 -8.75 13.06 8.83
C PRO A 229 -9.15 14.21 9.76
N LYS A 230 -9.50 15.35 9.19
CA LYS A 230 -10.13 16.44 9.95
C LYS A 230 -11.48 15.98 10.46
N LYS A 231 -11.91 16.57 11.61
CA LYS A 231 -13.23 16.31 12.18
C LYS A 231 -14.33 16.55 11.14
N GLY A 232 -15.21 15.57 10.97
CA GLY A 232 -16.32 15.63 10.03
C GLY A 232 -15.98 15.17 8.61
N PHE A 233 -14.70 14.91 8.27
CA PHE A 233 -14.32 14.52 6.92
C PHE A 233 -14.81 13.11 6.56
N LEU A 234 -14.51 12.11 7.39
CA LEU A 234 -14.94 10.73 7.12
C LEU A 234 -16.47 10.59 7.25
N GLU A 235 -17.08 11.34 8.16
CA GLU A 235 -18.54 11.41 8.27
C GLU A 235 -19.16 11.93 6.98
N ALA A 236 -18.64 13.03 6.42
CA ALA A 236 -19.11 13.58 5.16
C ALA A 236 -18.94 12.62 3.98
N VAL A 237 -17.84 11.85 3.96
CA VAL A 237 -17.62 10.81 2.93
C VAL A 237 -18.61 9.65 3.08
N ASN A 238 -19.04 9.33 4.30
CA ASN A 238 -19.95 8.21 4.56
C ASN A 238 -21.44 8.58 4.37
N GLU A 239 -21.81 9.87 4.39
CA GLU A 239 -23.17 10.35 4.25
C GLU A 239 -23.69 10.36 2.79
N VAL A 240 -22.82 10.15 1.83
CA VAL A 240 -23.08 10.20 0.40
C VAL A 240 -23.08 8.79 -0.20
#